data_3350fbe057c4e2ba518b9d568e328825
#
_entry.id   3350fbe057c4e2ba518b9d568e328825
#
_cell.length_a   1.000
_cell.length_b   1.000
_cell.length_c   1.000
_cell.angle_alpha   90.00
_cell.angle_beta   90.00
_cell.angle_gamma   90.00
#
_symmetry.space_group_name_H-M   'P 1'
#
loop_
_entity.id
_entity.type
_entity.pdbx_description
1 polymer ?
#
loop_
_entity_poly.entity_id
_entity_poly.type
_entity_poly.pdbx_seq_one_letter_code
_entity_poly.pdbx_strand_id
1 'polypeptide(L)'
;MKSSVIIIGSGLGGMACGILLARSGCLVTILEQNAIPGGCLQRFRRGNAAFDTGMHYIGSMAPGETLHTLLQQLGIDDDLPLSPLDPMGYDVVALGGKRYAFAAGREAFIKEMLRAFPTEEAALTRYADLIGETAKAASWQNSDETAVTAHLAEASQTSLDEMLRRLTTNERLRQVLAARLPLIAATRQRTPFLLHALITDFYARGANRIVGGGETLFKILRQRFEALGGQLLTRRRVTAITTDADGVTGVTTANGEHFEARTVVSDAAPAVTLSLINSSAIRPAFRRRIEALPQTVGCFTLYLEFKPDTVDYLPYNFYSFPAGTPWDCEQYTDKDWPRGYLYMQAADSIAPRYAHTAEVISYMRWEEVERWKDTTVGHRGEAYKVFKERHAQRLLAALERDFPGLSTAIVGYETSTPLTYRDYTATPQGSLYGIAADCQSGMAGRVPIRWRVPGLFQTGQNVNSHGLQGTLIGAMQTCRIILG
;
A
#
# COMPACT_ATOMS: atom_id res chain seq x y z
N MET A 1 37.65 -3.09 -1.92
CA MET A 1 36.73 -3.97 -2.67
C MET A 1 35.33 -3.37 -2.54
N LYS A 2 34.54 -3.37 -3.63
CA LYS A 2 33.14 -2.93 -3.55
C LYS A 2 32.35 -3.86 -2.63
N SER A 3 31.55 -3.31 -1.74
CA SER A 3 30.69 -4.10 -0.83
C SER A 3 29.61 -4.83 -1.61
N SER A 4 29.49 -6.15 -1.45
CA SER A 4 28.42 -6.97 -2.04
C SER A 4 27.18 -6.91 -1.16
N VAL A 5 26.01 -6.65 -1.75
CA VAL A 5 24.73 -6.57 -1.06
C VAL A 5 23.73 -7.49 -1.78
N ILE A 6 23.03 -8.31 -1.03
CA ILE A 6 21.89 -9.07 -1.53
C ILE A 6 20.60 -8.50 -1.00
N ILE A 7 19.61 -8.34 -1.89
CA ILE A 7 18.26 -7.89 -1.53
C ILE A 7 17.28 -9.04 -1.79
N ILE A 8 16.48 -9.38 -0.81
CA ILE A 8 15.43 -10.41 -0.90
C ILE A 8 14.11 -9.73 -1.22
N GLY A 9 13.60 -9.94 -2.42
CA GLY A 9 12.37 -9.36 -2.94
C GLY A 9 12.57 -8.14 -3.82
N SER A 10 11.81 -8.08 -4.92
CA SER A 10 11.85 -7.01 -5.92
C SER A 10 10.65 -6.06 -5.83
N GLY A 11 10.01 -5.97 -4.67
CA GLY A 11 9.01 -4.97 -4.39
C GLY A 11 9.59 -3.55 -4.45
N LEU A 12 8.75 -2.54 -4.27
CA LEU A 12 9.19 -1.15 -4.31
C LEU A 12 10.34 -0.85 -3.33
N GLY A 13 10.29 -1.40 -2.12
CA GLY A 13 11.33 -1.20 -1.11
C GLY A 13 12.67 -1.81 -1.54
N GLY A 14 12.65 -3.03 -2.05
CA GLY A 14 13.83 -3.72 -2.55
C GLY A 14 14.45 -3.02 -3.75
N MET A 15 13.63 -2.59 -4.74
CA MET A 15 14.10 -1.85 -5.91
C MET A 15 14.70 -0.49 -5.53
N ALA A 16 14.05 0.26 -4.64
CA ALA A 16 14.55 1.55 -4.17
C ALA A 16 15.89 1.40 -3.42
N CYS A 17 15.99 0.44 -2.50
CA CYS A 17 17.26 0.11 -1.82
C CYS A 17 18.33 -0.29 -2.85
N GLY A 18 17.96 -1.10 -3.85
CA GLY A 18 18.86 -1.54 -4.91
C GLY A 18 19.48 -0.37 -5.67
N ILE A 19 18.66 0.58 -6.10
CA ILE A 19 19.10 1.79 -6.83
C ILE A 19 20.03 2.63 -5.94
N LEU A 20 19.65 2.90 -4.71
CA LEU A 20 20.42 3.77 -3.79
C LEU A 20 21.79 3.15 -3.44
N LEU A 21 21.83 1.87 -3.13
CA LEU A 21 23.06 1.15 -2.80
C LEU A 21 23.97 1.00 -4.03
N ALA A 22 23.41 0.67 -5.20
CA ALA A 22 24.19 0.60 -6.44
C ALA A 22 24.80 1.96 -6.82
N ARG A 23 24.03 3.05 -6.68
CA ARG A 23 24.52 4.41 -6.88
C ARG A 23 25.67 4.79 -5.93
N SER A 24 25.65 4.23 -4.70
CA SER A 24 26.73 4.42 -3.71
C SER A 24 27.93 3.50 -3.95
N GLY A 25 27.96 2.76 -5.06
CA GLY A 25 29.08 1.93 -5.48
C GLY A 25 29.05 0.48 -4.98
N CYS A 26 27.98 0.03 -4.33
CA CYS A 26 27.81 -1.37 -3.94
C CYS A 26 27.55 -2.26 -5.18
N LEU A 27 27.94 -3.54 -5.09
CA LEU A 27 27.53 -4.59 -6.02
C LEU A 27 26.21 -5.17 -5.50
N VAL A 28 25.11 -4.90 -6.18
CA VAL A 28 23.78 -5.26 -5.66
C VAL A 28 23.13 -6.33 -6.54
N THR A 29 22.69 -7.42 -5.88
CA THR A 29 21.89 -8.48 -6.51
C THR A 29 20.53 -8.55 -5.80
N ILE A 30 19.43 -8.40 -6.55
CA ILE A 30 18.05 -8.59 -6.07
C ILE A 30 17.60 -10.00 -6.46
N LEU A 31 17.11 -10.77 -5.48
CA LEU A 31 16.57 -12.12 -5.67
C LEU A 31 15.06 -12.10 -5.52
N GLU A 32 14.35 -12.43 -6.59
CA GLU A 32 12.90 -12.47 -6.66
C GLU A 32 12.39 -13.92 -6.81
N GLN A 33 11.42 -14.30 -5.97
CA GLN A 33 10.88 -15.66 -6.00
C GLN A 33 10.01 -15.95 -7.21
N ASN A 34 9.26 -14.93 -7.69
CA ASN A 34 8.33 -15.06 -8.80
C ASN A 34 9.01 -14.95 -10.16
N ALA A 35 8.31 -15.40 -11.20
CA ALA A 35 8.73 -15.17 -12.59
C ALA A 35 8.58 -13.72 -13.01
N ILE A 36 7.53 -13.06 -12.52
CA ILE A 36 7.23 -11.63 -12.77
C ILE A 36 7.66 -10.89 -11.52
N PRO A 37 8.63 -9.97 -11.61
CA PRO A 37 9.09 -9.18 -10.48
C PRO A 37 8.19 -7.95 -10.26
N GLY A 38 8.34 -7.27 -9.12
CA GLY A 38 7.70 -5.98 -8.83
C GLY A 38 6.76 -5.96 -7.62
N GLY A 39 6.51 -7.11 -6.97
CA GLY A 39 5.60 -7.15 -5.81
C GLY A 39 4.22 -6.57 -6.16
N CYS A 40 3.73 -5.62 -5.37
CA CYS A 40 2.44 -4.95 -5.62
C CYS A 40 2.46 -3.94 -6.79
N LEU A 41 3.60 -3.71 -7.45
CA LEU A 41 3.67 -2.93 -8.69
C LEU A 41 3.40 -3.77 -9.95
N GLN A 42 3.18 -5.08 -9.79
CA GLN A 42 2.87 -5.96 -10.92
C GLN A 42 1.52 -5.64 -11.53
N ARG A 43 1.39 -5.92 -12.83
CA ARG A 43 0.12 -6.08 -13.52
C ARG A 43 -0.02 -7.51 -14.02
N PHE A 44 -1.23 -8.02 -14.04
CA PHE A 44 -1.52 -9.27 -14.71
C PHE A 44 -2.45 -9.04 -15.90
N ARG A 45 -2.41 -9.95 -16.86
CA ARG A 45 -3.20 -9.85 -18.09
C ARG A 45 -4.16 -11.02 -18.23
N ARG A 46 -5.34 -10.72 -18.78
CA ARG A 46 -6.32 -11.69 -19.27
C ARG A 46 -6.81 -11.23 -20.62
N GLY A 47 -6.53 -12.02 -21.66
CA GLY A 47 -6.75 -11.55 -23.03
C GLY A 47 -6.02 -10.23 -23.27
N ASN A 48 -6.76 -9.21 -23.68
CA ASN A 48 -6.25 -7.87 -23.94
C ASN A 48 -6.30 -6.95 -22.70
N ALA A 49 -7.00 -7.34 -21.64
CA ALA A 49 -7.12 -6.55 -20.43
C ALA A 49 -5.88 -6.69 -19.52
N ALA A 50 -5.46 -5.59 -18.93
CA ALA A 50 -4.38 -5.53 -17.95
C ALA A 50 -4.85 -4.87 -16.65
N PHE A 51 -4.56 -5.49 -15.51
CA PHE A 51 -5.05 -5.08 -14.20
C PHE A 51 -3.90 -4.85 -13.23
N ASP A 52 -3.99 -3.79 -12.44
CA ASP A 52 -3.05 -3.52 -11.36
C ASP A 52 -3.33 -4.43 -10.16
N THR A 53 -2.30 -4.74 -9.37
CA THR A 53 -2.44 -5.66 -8.23
C THR A 53 -2.43 -4.97 -6.88
N GLY A 54 -1.94 -3.72 -6.79
CA GLY A 54 -1.85 -3.05 -5.50
C GLY A 54 -1.44 -1.59 -5.54
N MET A 55 -1.21 -1.01 -6.73
CA MET A 55 -0.92 0.41 -6.89
C MET A 55 -1.89 1.04 -7.89
N HIS A 56 -2.76 1.94 -7.43
CA HIS A 56 -3.87 2.43 -8.23
C HIS A 56 -3.79 3.94 -8.55
N TYR A 57 -3.32 4.75 -7.62
CA TYR A 57 -3.11 6.19 -7.81
C TYR A 57 -2.06 6.73 -6.85
N ILE A 58 -1.51 7.89 -7.15
CA ILE A 58 -0.43 8.53 -6.41
C ILE A 58 -0.75 10.01 -6.16
N GLY A 59 -0.10 10.59 -5.17
CA GLY A 59 -0.19 12.01 -4.84
C GLY A 59 1.17 12.66 -4.73
N SER A 60 1.20 13.95 -4.36
CA SER A 60 2.42 14.71 -4.04
C SER A 60 3.50 14.65 -5.12
N MET A 61 3.10 14.86 -6.38
CA MET A 61 4.00 14.80 -7.55
C MET A 61 4.43 16.17 -8.09
N ALA A 62 3.94 17.28 -7.53
CA ALA A 62 4.44 18.58 -7.94
C ALA A 62 5.91 18.80 -7.50
N PRO A 63 6.69 19.62 -8.23
CA PRO A 63 8.08 19.90 -7.87
C PRO A 63 8.25 20.33 -6.41
N GLY A 64 9.16 19.64 -5.69
CA GLY A 64 9.41 19.86 -4.27
C GLY A 64 8.47 19.14 -3.30
N GLU A 65 7.41 18.50 -3.77
CA GLU A 65 6.55 17.66 -2.95
C GLU A 65 7.18 16.31 -2.62
N THR A 66 6.61 15.61 -1.64
CA THR A 66 7.26 14.46 -1.02
C THR A 66 7.56 13.33 -2.02
N LEU A 67 6.58 12.89 -2.82
CA LEU A 67 6.83 11.76 -3.73
C LEU A 67 7.75 12.18 -4.86
N HIS A 68 7.55 13.36 -5.45
CA HIS A 68 8.46 13.92 -6.46
C HIS A 68 9.93 13.92 -5.96
N THR A 69 10.16 14.44 -4.74
CA THR A 69 11.51 14.48 -4.15
C THR A 69 12.09 13.08 -3.90
N LEU A 70 11.26 12.12 -3.47
CA LEU A 70 11.70 10.73 -3.28
C LEU A 70 12.08 10.07 -4.61
N LEU A 71 11.29 10.28 -5.68
CA LEU A 71 11.59 9.78 -7.02
C LEU A 71 12.84 10.46 -7.61
N GLN A 72 13.03 11.76 -7.35
CA GLN A 72 14.24 12.48 -7.70
C GLN A 72 15.48 11.87 -7.04
N GLN A 73 15.38 11.44 -5.77
CA GLN A 73 16.46 10.70 -5.11
C GLN A 73 16.77 9.36 -5.80
N LEU A 74 15.83 8.79 -6.54
CA LEU A 74 16.07 7.59 -7.36
C LEU A 74 16.50 7.92 -8.79
N GLY A 75 16.39 9.19 -9.21
CA GLY A 75 16.70 9.68 -10.56
C GLY A 75 15.68 9.22 -11.60
N ILE A 76 14.38 9.27 -11.22
CA ILE A 76 13.25 8.86 -12.07
C ILE A 76 12.04 9.80 -11.98
N ASP A 77 12.22 11.01 -11.48
CA ASP A 77 11.15 12.00 -11.21
C ASP A 77 10.42 12.47 -12.48
N ASP A 78 11.13 12.64 -13.59
CA ASP A 78 10.57 13.14 -14.85
C ASP A 78 10.06 12.03 -15.79
N ASP A 79 10.24 10.75 -15.43
CA ASP A 79 10.00 9.63 -16.34
C ASP A 79 8.57 9.07 -16.28
N LEU A 80 7.75 9.49 -15.30
CA LEU A 80 6.43 8.93 -15.07
C LEU A 80 5.35 9.64 -15.90
N PRO A 81 4.67 8.94 -16.83
CA PRO A 81 3.50 9.49 -17.51
C PRO A 81 2.31 9.51 -16.55
N LEU A 82 1.82 10.70 -16.22
CA LEU A 82 0.73 10.90 -15.26
C LEU A 82 -0.57 11.30 -15.94
N SER A 83 -1.69 10.74 -15.47
CA SER A 83 -3.05 11.14 -15.78
C SER A 83 -3.65 11.82 -14.55
N PRO A 84 -3.82 13.15 -14.53
CA PRO A 84 -4.34 13.87 -13.38
C PRO A 84 -5.78 13.46 -13.05
N LEU A 85 -6.09 13.36 -11.75
CA LEU A 85 -7.46 13.26 -11.27
C LEU A 85 -8.06 14.66 -11.11
N ASP A 86 -9.40 14.72 -11.03
CA ASP A 86 -10.12 16.00 -10.89
C ASP A 86 -9.70 16.70 -9.59
N PRO A 87 -9.07 17.87 -9.65
CA PRO A 87 -8.66 18.57 -8.44
C PRO A 87 -9.83 19.03 -7.57
N MET A 88 -11.05 19.10 -8.13
CA MET A 88 -12.25 19.46 -7.35
C MET A 88 -12.91 18.26 -6.69
N GLY A 89 -12.44 17.04 -6.97
CA GLY A 89 -13.01 15.83 -6.40
C GLY A 89 -12.25 14.57 -6.79
N TYR A 90 -10.95 14.50 -6.48
CA TYR A 90 -10.10 13.34 -6.82
C TYR A 90 -10.55 12.04 -6.13
N ASP A 91 -11.22 12.14 -4.99
CA ASP A 91 -11.94 11.06 -4.33
C ASP A 91 -13.40 11.49 -4.10
N VAL A 92 -14.35 10.62 -4.43
CA VAL A 92 -15.79 10.82 -4.20
C VAL A 92 -16.30 9.74 -3.27
N VAL A 93 -16.92 10.15 -2.18
CA VAL A 93 -17.46 9.25 -1.15
C VAL A 93 -18.98 9.22 -1.20
N ALA A 94 -19.57 8.05 -1.42
CA ALA A 94 -21.00 7.81 -1.27
C ALA A 94 -21.31 7.27 0.13
N LEU A 95 -22.04 8.04 0.91
CA LEU A 95 -22.37 7.73 2.30
C LEU A 95 -23.76 8.28 2.67
N GLY A 96 -24.65 7.40 3.11
CA GLY A 96 -25.99 7.78 3.55
C GLY A 96 -26.83 8.44 2.45
N GLY A 97 -26.72 7.97 1.21
CA GLY A 97 -27.46 8.48 0.04
C GLY A 97 -26.95 9.80 -0.53
N LYS A 98 -25.82 10.33 -0.02
CA LYS A 98 -25.16 11.53 -0.51
C LYS A 98 -23.75 11.23 -1.01
N ARG A 99 -23.27 12.07 -1.95
CA ARG A 99 -21.88 12.03 -2.43
C ARG A 99 -21.13 13.24 -1.90
N TYR A 100 -19.89 13.04 -1.47
CA TYR A 100 -19.00 14.04 -0.92
C TYR A 100 -17.69 14.00 -1.71
N ALA A 101 -17.30 15.12 -2.31
CA ALA A 101 -16.07 15.23 -3.09
C ALA A 101 -14.92 15.74 -2.21
N PHE A 102 -13.76 15.13 -2.34
CA PHE A 102 -12.52 15.57 -1.70
C PHE A 102 -11.71 16.36 -2.72
N ALA A 103 -11.70 17.68 -2.58
CA ALA A 103 -10.93 18.57 -3.42
C ALA A 103 -9.46 18.63 -2.99
N ALA A 104 -8.56 18.85 -3.95
CA ALA A 104 -7.14 19.04 -3.72
C ALA A 104 -6.85 20.46 -3.21
N GLY A 105 -5.97 20.55 -2.22
CA GLY A 105 -5.62 21.82 -1.57
C GLY A 105 -6.55 22.18 -0.41
N ARG A 106 -5.97 22.88 0.57
CA ARG A 106 -6.63 23.22 1.83
C ARG A 106 -7.92 24.02 1.64
N GLU A 107 -7.84 25.11 0.89
CA GLU A 107 -8.97 26.04 0.69
C GLU A 107 -10.09 25.40 -0.12
N ALA A 108 -9.74 24.66 -1.18
CA ALA A 108 -10.70 23.97 -2.02
C ALA A 108 -11.42 22.86 -1.24
N PHE A 109 -10.70 22.10 -0.44
CA PHE A 109 -11.26 21.07 0.45
C PHE A 109 -12.27 21.67 1.44
N ILE A 110 -11.89 22.75 2.16
CA ILE A 110 -12.78 23.40 3.13
C ILE A 110 -14.03 23.93 2.42
N LYS A 111 -13.86 24.63 1.30
CA LYS A 111 -14.98 25.19 0.52
C LYS A 111 -15.95 24.11 0.02
N GLU A 112 -15.41 22.98 -0.46
CA GLU A 112 -16.26 21.88 -0.95
C GLU A 112 -17.02 21.20 0.19
N MET A 113 -16.35 20.93 1.32
CA MET A 113 -16.99 20.33 2.49
C MET A 113 -18.05 21.25 3.14
N LEU A 114 -17.86 22.58 3.12
CA LEU A 114 -18.85 23.54 3.63
C LEU A 114 -20.17 23.51 2.86
N ARG A 115 -20.20 23.07 1.60
CA ARG A 115 -21.47 22.86 0.87
C ARG A 115 -22.37 21.82 1.55
N ALA A 116 -21.77 20.79 2.12
CA ALA A 116 -22.49 19.73 2.81
C ALA A 116 -22.62 19.97 4.33
N PHE A 117 -21.70 20.74 4.91
CA PHE A 117 -21.58 20.99 6.35
C PHE A 117 -21.38 22.48 6.64
N PRO A 118 -22.37 23.35 6.35
CA PRO A 118 -22.20 24.81 6.38
C PRO A 118 -21.90 25.41 7.78
N THR A 119 -22.17 24.69 8.86
CA THR A 119 -21.91 25.11 10.23
C THR A 119 -20.59 24.62 10.81
N GLU A 120 -19.80 23.87 10.04
CA GLU A 120 -18.61 23.15 10.52
C GLU A 120 -17.29 23.83 10.10
N GLU A 121 -17.29 25.11 9.75
CA GLU A 121 -16.12 25.81 9.23
C GLU A 121 -14.90 25.71 10.16
N ALA A 122 -15.10 25.94 11.47
CA ALA A 122 -14.01 25.85 12.44
C ALA A 122 -13.40 24.44 12.53
N ALA A 123 -14.25 23.40 12.51
CA ALA A 123 -13.81 22.01 12.55
C ALA A 123 -13.06 21.60 11.28
N LEU A 124 -13.56 21.99 10.11
CA LEU A 124 -12.94 21.71 8.81
C LEU A 124 -11.60 22.43 8.66
N THR A 125 -11.54 23.70 9.08
CA THR A 125 -10.29 24.48 9.09
C THR A 125 -9.25 23.80 9.99
N ARG A 126 -9.62 23.49 11.24
CA ARG A 126 -8.69 22.85 12.18
C ARG A 126 -8.27 21.46 11.73
N TYR A 127 -9.17 20.69 11.11
CA TYR A 127 -8.83 19.40 10.52
C TYR A 127 -7.78 19.55 9.43
N ALA A 128 -7.98 20.47 8.46
CA ALA A 128 -7.05 20.69 7.36
C ALA A 128 -5.66 21.18 7.87
N ASP A 129 -5.64 22.05 8.88
CA ASP A 129 -4.42 22.52 9.52
C ASP A 129 -3.66 21.35 10.21
N LEU A 130 -4.35 20.52 10.99
CA LEU A 130 -3.77 19.36 11.65
C LEU A 130 -3.16 18.38 10.66
N ILE A 131 -3.80 18.13 9.52
CA ILE A 131 -3.26 17.28 8.45
C ILE A 131 -1.92 17.86 7.96
N GLY A 132 -1.89 19.14 7.59
CA GLY A 132 -0.67 19.79 7.07
C GLY A 132 0.44 19.90 8.12
N GLU A 133 0.11 20.30 9.37
CA GLU A 133 1.04 20.38 10.50
C GLU A 133 1.69 19.02 10.78
N THR A 134 0.89 17.95 10.82
CA THR A 134 1.36 16.59 11.09
C THR A 134 2.25 16.07 9.96
N ALA A 135 1.85 16.27 8.69
CA ALA A 135 2.65 15.86 7.54
C ALA A 135 3.98 16.61 7.48
N LYS A 136 3.99 17.92 7.73
CA LYS A 136 5.19 18.74 7.80
C LYS A 136 6.12 18.28 8.94
N ALA A 137 5.59 18.02 10.13
CA ALA A 137 6.35 17.54 11.27
C ALA A 137 6.97 16.16 11.01
N ALA A 138 6.25 15.26 10.32
CA ALA A 138 6.72 13.91 9.99
C ALA A 138 7.59 13.85 8.72
N SER A 139 7.95 14.99 8.14
CA SER A 139 8.79 15.02 6.93
C SER A 139 10.13 14.32 7.18
N TRP A 140 10.50 13.39 6.31
CA TRP A 140 11.75 12.64 6.37
C TRP A 140 13.00 13.53 6.22
N GLN A 141 12.82 14.77 5.75
CA GLN A 141 13.87 15.80 5.61
C GLN A 141 14.09 16.62 6.88
N ASN A 142 13.18 16.52 7.86
CA ASN A 142 13.33 17.26 9.11
C ASN A 142 14.48 16.67 9.94
N SER A 143 15.48 17.53 10.22
CA SER A 143 16.62 17.22 11.08
C SER A 143 16.43 17.72 12.51
N ASP A 144 15.37 18.50 12.79
CA ASP A 144 15.12 19.07 14.13
C ASP A 144 14.26 18.11 14.98
N GLU A 145 14.96 17.31 15.78
CA GLU A 145 14.34 16.22 16.55
C GLU A 145 13.48 16.69 17.75
N THR A 146 13.61 17.92 18.23
CA THR A 146 13.05 18.33 19.52
C THR A 146 11.65 18.94 19.46
N ALA A 147 11.35 19.80 18.47
CA ALA A 147 10.03 20.41 18.33
C ALA A 147 9.00 19.46 17.68
N VAL A 148 9.50 18.49 16.93
CA VAL A 148 8.76 17.46 16.20
C VAL A 148 8.13 16.42 17.15
N THR A 149 8.75 16.18 18.31
CA THR A 149 8.46 15.02 19.16
C THR A 149 7.09 15.07 19.84
N ALA A 150 6.65 16.20 20.38
CA ALA A 150 5.38 16.26 21.13
C ALA A 150 4.15 16.12 20.21
N HIS A 151 4.13 16.85 19.09
CA HIS A 151 3.03 16.80 18.13
C HIS A 151 2.93 15.42 17.44
N LEU A 152 4.06 14.84 17.02
CA LEU A 152 4.09 13.50 16.44
C LEU A 152 3.78 12.41 17.46
N ALA A 153 4.21 12.57 18.72
CA ALA A 153 3.85 11.66 19.80
C ALA A 153 2.32 11.65 20.00
N GLU A 154 1.69 12.81 20.10
CA GLU A 154 0.23 12.92 20.20
C GLU A 154 -0.46 12.29 19.00
N ALA A 155 -0.08 12.65 17.77
CA ALA A 155 -0.66 12.11 16.54
C ALA A 155 -0.46 10.58 16.42
N SER A 156 0.64 10.03 16.94
CA SER A 156 0.94 8.59 16.94
C SER A 156 0.16 7.83 18.00
N GLN A 157 -0.14 8.45 19.15
CA GLN A 157 -0.78 7.81 20.31
C GLN A 157 -2.28 8.05 20.38
N THR A 158 -2.81 9.00 19.60
CA THR A 158 -4.24 9.29 19.50
C THR A 158 -4.83 8.56 18.31
N SER A 159 -5.92 7.83 18.52
CA SER A 159 -6.63 7.19 17.41
C SER A 159 -7.30 8.22 16.50
N LEU A 160 -7.51 7.83 15.23
CA LEU A 160 -8.24 8.68 14.27
C LEU A 160 -9.64 9.05 14.80
N ASP A 161 -10.41 8.09 15.33
CA ASP A 161 -11.76 8.35 15.85
C ASP A 161 -11.73 9.35 17.00
N GLU A 162 -10.79 9.21 17.93
CA GLU A 162 -10.63 10.14 19.05
C GLU A 162 -10.26 11.55 18.56
N MET A 163 -9.33 11.69 17.63
CA MET A 163 -8.95 12.99 17.07
C MET A 163 -10.15 13.65 16.38
N LEU A 164 -10.91 12.92 15.58
CA LEU A 164 -12.11 13.47 14.92
C LEU A 164 -13.20 13.88 15.92
N ARG A 165 -13.35 13.17 17.04
CA ARG A 165 -14.28 13.54 18.13
C ARG A 165 -13.89 14.83 18.84
N ARG A 166 -12.59 15.12 18.94
CA ARG A 166 -12.11 16.39 19.49
C ARG A 166 -12.40 17.59 18.59
N LEU A 167 -12.52 17.35 17.26
CA LEU A 167 -12.74 18.39 16.27
C LEU A 167 -14.22 18.79 16.12
N THR A 168 -15.12 17.81 16.17
CA THR A 168 -16.55 18.06 15.96
C THR A 168 -17.44 17.02 16.63
N THR A 169 -18.63 17.44 17.06
CA THR A 169 -19.70 16.55 17.52
C THR A 169 -20.55 16.00 16.38
N ASN A 170 -20.42 16.54 15.16
CA ASN A 170 -21.16 16.11 13.99
C ASN A 170 -20.68 14.72 13.52
N GLU A 171 -21.46 13.70 13.81
CA GLU A 171 -21.12 12.32 13.49
C GLU A 171 -20.99 12.08 11.98
N ARG A 172 -21.84 12.71 11.17
CA ARG A 172 -21.79 12.57 9.71
C ARG A 172 -20.51 13.16 9.14
N LEU A 173 -20.07 14.32 9.63
CA LEU A 173 -18.80 14.90 9.23
C LEU A 173 -17.63 13.99 9.63
N ARG A 174 -17.61 13.46 10.86
CA ARG A 174 -16.56 12.50 11.28
C ARG A 174 -16.50 11.28 10.35
N GLN A 175 -17.66 10.72 9.98
CA GLN A 175 -17.73 9.60 9.05
C GLN A 175 -17.18 9.95 7.66
N VAL A 176 -17.52 11.12 7.12
CA VAL A 176 -17.02 11.58 5.83
C VAL A 176 -15.50 11.78 5.87
N LEU A 177 -14.96 12.44 6.90
CA LEU A 177 -13.52 12.64 7.05
C LEU A 177 -12.76 11.31 7.20
N ALA A 178 -13.39 10.31 7.79
CA ALA A 178 -12.84 8.95 7.94
C ALA A 178 -13.02 8.07 6.69
N ALA A 179 -13.76 8.48 5.67
CA ALA A 179 -14.20 7.59 4.59
C ALA A 179 -13.09 7.01 3.70
N ARG A 180 -11.85 7.51 3.82
CA ARG A 180 -10.68 6.94 3.12
C ARG A 180 -9.96 5.83 3.92
N LEU A 181 -10.60 5.30 4.97
CA LEU A 181 -10.09 4.17 5.76
C LEU A 181 -9.65 2.95 4.92
N PRO A 182 -10.28 2.62 3.76
CA PRO A 182 -9.81 1.54 2.90
C PRO A 182 -8.35 1.68 2.44
N LEU A 183 -7.81 2.90 2.35
CA LEU A 183 -6.42 3.14 1.97
C LEU A 183 -5.40 2.76 3.06
N ILE A 184 -5.84 2.55 4.28
CA ILE A 184 -4.98 2.29 5.43
C ILE A 184 -5.41 1.07 6.24
N ALA A 185 -6.44 0.36 5.80
CA ALA A 185 -7.08 -0.74 6.54
C ALA A 185 -7.31 -0.37 8.01
N ALA A 186 -7.89 0.81 8.24
CA ALA A 186 -7.99 1.39 9.56
C ALA A 186 -9.03 0.69 10.42
N THR A 187 -8.70 0.55 11.70
CA THR A 187 -9.63 0.17 12.76
C THR A 187 -9.94 1.39 13.62
N ARG A 188 -11.20 1.52 14.06
CA ARG A 188 -11.74 2.74 14.67
C ARG A 188 -10.92 3.27 15.86
N GLN A 189 -10.56 2.37 16.79
CA GLN A 189 -9.96 2.76 18.08
C GLN A 189 -8.43 2.62 18.11
N ARG A 190 -7.82 2.04 17.08
CA ARG A 190 -6.40 1.67 17.12
C ARG A 190 -5.55 2.36 16.08
N THR A 191 -6.13 2.75 14.94
CA THR A 191 -5.34 3.40 13.88
C THR A 191 -4.92 4.80 14.31
N PRO A 192 -3.60 5.09 14.32
CA PRO A 192 -3.09 6.41 14.71
C PRO A 192 -3.57 7.51 13.76
N PHE A 193 -3.89 8.69 14.30
CA PHE A 193 -4.16 9.87 13.49
C PHE A 193 -2.97 10.22 12.58
N LEU A 194 -1.75 10.01 13.03
CA LEU A 194 -0.55 10.21 12.22
C LEU A 194 -0.64 9.53 10.86
N LEU A 195 -1.01 8.24 10.80
CA LEU A 195 -1.11 7.51 9.54
C LEU A 195 -2.17 8.11 8.61
N HIS A 196 -3.32 8.46 9.17
CA HIS A 196 -4.39 9.13 8.43
C HIS A 196 -3.94 10.48 7.88
N ALA A 197 -3.24 11.29 8.69
CA ALA A 197 -2.75 12.60 8.29
C ALA A 197 -1.76 12.51 7.13
N LEU A 198 -0.79 11.60 7.20
CA LEU A 198 0.21 11.40 6.14
C LEU A 198 -0.43 10.98 4.81
N ILE A 199 -1.35 10.02 4.84
CA ILE A 199 -2.04 9.55 3.62
C ILE A 199 -2.99 10.64 3.09
N THR A 200 -3.65 11.40 3.97
CA THR A 200 -4.54 12.49 3.57
C THR A 200 -3.76 13.62 2.91
N ASP A 201 -2.67 14.08 3.51
CA ASP A 201 -1.81 15.12 2.92
C ASP A 201 -1.23 14.68 1.58
N PHE A 202 -0.80 13.42 1.49
CA PHE A 202 -0.22 12.87 0.26
C PHE A 202 -1.12 13.05 -0.95
N TYR A 203 -2.40 12.73 -0.84
CA TYR A 203 -3.35 12.86 -1.94
C TYR A 203 -3.96 14.27 -2.06
N ALA A 204 -4.09 15.01 -0.95
CA ALA A 204 -4.63 16.37 -0.95
C ALA A 204 -3.76 17.38 -1.70
N ARG A 205 -2.48 17.08 -1.95
CA ARG A 205 -1.56 17.89 -2.77
C ARG A 205 -1.76 17.74 -4.27
N GLY A 206 -2.66 16.87 -4.70
CA GLY A 206 -2.91 16.54 -6.09
C GLY A 206 -2.72 15.05 -6.34
N ALA A 207 -3.76 14.43 -6.88
CA ALA A 207 -3.79 13.01 -7.15
C ALA A 207 -3.69 12.71 -8.64
N ASN A 208 -2.98 11.62 -8.98
CA ASN A 208 -2.74 11.20 -10.36
C ASN A 208 -2.82 9.69 -10.48
N ARG A 209 -3.17 9.18 -11.64
CA ARG A 209 -2.89 7.78 -12.02
C ARG A 209 -1.62 7.74 -12.87
N ILE A 210 -0.85 6.66 -12.72
CA ILE A 210 0.27 6.40 -13.64
C ILE A 210 -0.32 5.73 -14.88
N VAL A 211 -0.03 6.29 -16.06
CA VAL A 211 -0.44 5.67 -17.33
C VAL A 211 0.24 4.30 -17.46
N GLY A 212 -0.57 3.25 -17.65
CA GLY A 212 -0.08 1.88 -17.64
C GLY A 212 0.23 1.31 -16.26
N GLY A 213 -0.17 2.02 -15.18
CA GLY A 213 -0.20 1.51 -13.81
C GLY A 213 1.16 1.22 -13.18
N GLY A 214 1.17 0.33 -12.19
CA GLY A 214 2.36 -0.05 -11.42
C GLY A 214 3.49 -0.65 -12.26
N GLU A 215 3.15 -1.34 -13.33
CA GLU A 215 4.14 -1.93 -14.25
C GLU A 215 5.03 -0.85 -14.90
N THR A 216 4.46 0.32 -15.21
CA THR A 216 5.23 1.45 -15.78
C THR A 216 6.27 1.94 -14.78
N LEU A 217 5.89 2.19 -13.53
CA LEU A 217 6.81 2.57 -12.47
C LEU A 217 7.89 1.50 -12.26
N PHE A 218 7.49 0.22 -12.20
CA PHE A 218 8.45 -0.87 -12.02
C PHE A 218 9.46 -0.96 -13.16
N LYS A 219 9.04 -0.79 -14.43
CA LYS A 219 9.95 -0.80 -15.60
C LYS A 219 11.00 0.31 -15.51
N ILE A 220 10.59 1.52 -15.12
CA ILE A 220 11.51 2.66 -14.96
C ILE A 220 12.50 2.39 -13.82
N LEU A 221 12.02 1.92 -12.65
CA LEU A 221 12.88 1.53 -11.53
C LEU A 221 13.90 0.47 -11.95
N ARG A 222 13.46 -0.57 -12.65
CA ARG A 222 14.31 -1.65 -13.13
C ARG A 222 15.38 -1.15 -14.11
N GLN A 223 15.00 -0.37 -15.10
CA GLN A 223 15.94 0.23 -16.07
C GLN A 223 17.00 1.06 -15.34
N ARG A 224 16.59 1.88 -14.35
CA ARG A 224 17.53 2.66 -13.55
C ARG A 224 18.48 1.79 -12.74
N PHE A 225 17.97 0.75 -12.11
CA PHE A 225 18.76 -0.20 -11.32
C PHE A 225 19.81 -0.93 -12.19
N GLU A 226 19.38 -1.47 -13.33
CA GLU A 226 20.26 -2.18 -14.26
C GLU A 226 21.31 -1.26 -14.88
N ALA A 227 20.95 0.00 -15.19
CA ALA A 227 21.91 1.02 -15.68
C ALA A 227 23.03 1.36 -14.66
N LEU A 228 22.77 1.16 -13.36
CA LEU A 228 23.76 1.30 -12.29
C LEU A 228 24.60 0.02 -12.06
N GLY A 229 24.41 -1.01 -12.89
CA GLY A 229 25.11 -2.29 -12.78
C GLY A 229 24.46 -3.27 -11.79
N GLY A 230 23.25 -2.99 -11.32
CA GLY A 230 22.49 -3.91 -10.45
C GLY A 230 21.99 -5.13 -11.22
N GLN A 231 21.86 -6.27 -10.54
CA GLN A 231 21.36 -7.53 -11.10
C GLN A 231 20.02 -7.91 -10.45
N LEU A 232 18.99 -8.15 -11.26
CA LEU A 232 17.69 -8.67 -10.81
C LEU A 232 17.52 -10.10 -11.34
N LEU A 233 17.47 -11.08 -10.42
CA LEU A 233 17.34 -12.51 -10.73
C LEU A 233 15.96 -12.99 -10.27
N THR A 234 15.10 -13.34 -11.22
CA THR A 234 13.77 -13.92 -10.96
C THR A 234 13.84 -15.44 -10.77
N ARG A 235 12.76 -16.05 -10.24
CA ARG A 235 12.70 -17.50 -9.90
C ARG A 235 13.81 -17.93 -8.94
N ARG A 236 14.21 -17.03 -8.05
CA ARG A 236 15.25 -17.23 -7.01
C ARG A 236 14.64 -17.03 -5.63
N ARG A 237 13.76 -18.01 -5.25
CA ARG A 237 13.17 -18.00 -3.91
C ARG A 237 14.24 -18.30 -2.87
N VAL A 238 14.57 -17.31 -2.04
CA VAL A 238 15.45 -17.48 -0.89
C VAL A 238 14.79 -18.40 0.13
N THR A 239 15.53 -19.39 0.62
CA THR A 239 15.08 -20.38 1.63
C THR A 239 15.86 -20.29 2.92
N ALA A 240 17.06 -19.69 2.90
CA ALA A 240 17.85 -19.46 4.10
C ALA A 240 18.73 -18.22 3.99
N ILE A 241 18.87 -17.49 5.10
CA ILE A 241 19.91 -16.49 5.31
C ILE A 241 21.00 -17.18 6.13
N THR A 242 22.20 -17.28 5.57
CA THR A 242 23.35 -17.96 6.18
C THR A 242 24.14 -17.00 7.05
N THR A 243 24.64 -17.49 8.20
CA THR A 243 25.38 -16.69 9.18
C THR A 243 26.55 -17.43 9.76
N ASP A 244 27.58 -16.69 10.19
CA ASP A 244 28.68 -17.15 11.03
C ASP A 244 28.71 -16.39 12.39
N ALA A 245 29.83 -16.43 13.10
CA ALA A 245 30.00 -15.72 14.36
C ALA A 245 29.95 -14.19 14.19
N ASP A 246 30.35 -13.67 13.03
CA ASP A 246 30.47 -12.25 12.72
C ASP A 246 29.20 -11.66 12.09
N GLY A 247 28.22 -12.49 11.72
CA GLY A 247 26.96 -12.05 11.15
C GLY A 247 26.56 -12.78 9.87
N VAL A 248 25.90 -12.07 8.94
CA VAL A 248 25.45 -12.64 7.67
C VAL A 248 26.63 -13.03 6.77
N THR A 249 26.54 -14.22 6.13
CA THR A 249 27.50 -14.67 5.12
C THR A 249 26.90 -14.73 3.72
N GLY A 250 25.55 -14.75 3.61
CA GLY A 250 24.87 -14.81 2.33
C GLY A 250 23.46 -15.37 2.44
N VAL A 251 22.96 -15.89 1.32
CA VAL A 251 21.65 -16.53 1.24
C VAL A 251 21.71 -17.78 0.38
N THR A 252 20.81 -18.74 0.65
CA THR A 252 20.59 -19.93 -0.18
C THR A 252 19.20 -19.90 -0.78
N THR A 253 19.06 -20.31 -2.03
CA THR A 253 17.80 -20.33 -2.76
C THR A 253 17.23 -21.76 -2.87
N ALA A 254 15.95 -21.88 -3.25
CA ALA A 254 15.25 -23.15 -3.35
C ALA A 254 15.83 -24.12 -4.42
N ASN A 255 16.54 -23.57 -5.41
CA ASN A 255 17.24 -24.35 -6.43
C ASN A 255 18.71 -24.69 -6.06
N GLY A 256 19.10 -24.40 -4.80
CA GLY A 256 20.40 -24.76 -4.26
C GLY A 256 21.53 -23.78 -4.57
N GLU A 257 21.25 -22.65 -5.26
CA GLU A 257 22.26 -21.61 -5.50
C GLU A 257 22.59 -20.90 -4.18
N HIS A 258 23.86 -20.57 -3.98
CA HIS A 258 24.35 -19.80 -2.85
C HIS A 258 24.94 -18.46 -3.33
N PHE A 259 24.51 -17.37 -2.68
CA PHE A 259 24.98 -16.02 -2.97
C PHE A 259 25.66 -15.44 -1.73
N GLU A 260 26.94 -15.12 -1.86
CA GLU A 260 27.75 -14.59 -0.76
C GLU A 260 27.59 -13.07 -0.61
N ALA A 261 27.32 -12.60 0.59
CA ALA A 261 27.34 -11.19 0.98
C ALA A 261 27.40 -11.02 2.48
N ARG A 262 28.06 -9.93 2.93
CA ARG A 262 28.05 -9.51 4.34
C ARG A 262 26.93 -8.54 4.68
N THR A 263 26.13 -8.18 3.68
CA THR A 263 24.94 -7.33 3.85
C THR A 263 23.77 -7.96 3.11
N VAL A 264 22.69 -8.23 3.84
CA VAL A 264 21.41 -8.70 3.31
C VAL A 264 20.31 -7.74 3.71
N VAL A 265 19.54 -7.25 2.73
CA VAL A 265 18.36 -6.44 2.94
C VAL A 265 17.13 -7.27 2.58
N SER A 266 16.18 -7.42 3.49
CA SER A 266 14.93 -8.14 3.20
C SER A 266 13.79 -7.17 2.98
N ASP A 267 13.16 -7.23 1.78
CA ASP A 267 11.90 -6.57 1.43
C ASP A 267 10.69 -7.51 1.62
N ALA A 268 10.93 -8.72 2.13
CA ALA A 268 9.86 -9.64 2.50
C ALA A 268 9.20 -9.23 3.83
N ALA A 269 8.00 -9.74 4.10
CA ALA A 269 7.34 -9.52 5.39
C ALA A 269 8.26 -9.97 6.55
N PRO A 270 8.28 -9.25 7.69
CA PRO A 270 9.19 -9.55 8.80
C PRO A 270 9.09 -10.99 9.34
N ALA A 271 7.88 -11.55 9.38
CA ALA A 271 7.66 -12.95 9.77
C ALA A 271 8.30 -13.93 8.76
N VAL A 272 8.28 -13.60 7.46
CA VAL A 272 8.98 -14.37 6.42
C VAL A 272 10.49 -14.26 6.61
N THR A 273 11.02 -13.05 6.82
CA THR A 273 12.44 -12.86 7.12
C THR A 273 12.89 -13.70 8.32
N LEU A 274 12.07 -13.75 9.39
CA LEU A 274 12.31 -14.61 10.56
C LEU A 274 12.39 -16.10 10.22
N SER A 275 11.54 -16.57 9.30
CA SER A 275 11.55 -17.99 8.90
C SER A 275 12.78 -18.37 8.09
N LEU A 276 13.43 -17.40 7.44
CA LEU A 276 14.65 -17.63 6.63
C LEU A 276 15.94 -17.69 7.47
N ILE A 277 15.89 -17.28 8.75
CA ILE A 277 17.11 -17.18 9.55
C ILE A 277 17.05 -18.07 10.81
N ASN A 278 18.09 -18.86 10.98
CA ASN A 278 18.35 -19.63 12.20
C ASN A 278 19.65 -19.17 12.84
N SER A 279 19.55 -18.20 13.75
CA SER A 279 20.70 -17.61 14.46
C SER A 279 20.36 -17.41 15.93
N SER A 280 21.30 -17.73 16.81
CA SER A 280 21.19 -17.49 18.26
C SER A 280 21.08 -16.00 18.64
N ALA A 281 21.51 -15.10 17.76
CA ALA A 281 21.31 -13.65 17.93
C ALA A 281 19.84 -13.25 17.88
N ILE A 282 18.96 -14.06 17.26
CA ILE A 282 17.51 -13.87 17.24
C ILE A 282 16.91 -14.54 18.48
N ARG A 283 16.77 -13.78 19.56
CA ARG A 283 16.21 -14.28 20.81
C ARG A 283 14.75 -14.73 20.65
N PRO A 284 14.31 -15.78 21.37
CA PRO A 284 12.91 -16.26 21.30
C PRO A 284 11.86 -15.18 21.58
N ALA A 285 12.15 -14.24 22.49
CA ALA A 285 11.23 -13.13 22.78
C ALA A 285 11.06 -12.18 21.60
N PHE A 286 12.12 -11.90 20.84
CA PHE A 286 12.04 -11.09 19.62
C PHE A 286 11.23 -11.81 18.55
N ARG A 287 11.48 -13.11 18.33
CA ARG A 287 10.73 -13.94 17.39
C ARG A 287 9.23 -13.92 17.70
N ARG A 288 8.84 -14.27 18.93
CA ARG A 288 7.44 -14.23 19.38
C ARG A 288 6.82 -12.86 19.19
N ARG A 289 7.54 -11.77 19.47
CA ARG A 289 7.03 -10.41 19.30
C ARG A 289 6.70 -10.12 17.85
N ILE A 290 7.60 -10.40 16.90
CA ILE A 290 7.38 -10.14 15.46
C ILE A 290 6.24 -11.02 14.91
N GLU A 291 6.19 -12.29 15.28
CA GLU A 291 5.16 -13.24 14.84
C GLU A 291 3.77 -12.88 15.38
N ALA A 292 3.70 -12.24 16.55
CA ALA A 292 2.45 -11.80 17.19
C ALA A 292 1.95 -10.43 16.70
N LEU A 293 2.69 -9.70 15.84
CA LEU A 293 2.23 -8.41 15.34
C LEU A 293 0.96 -8.58 14.49
N PRO A 294 -0.12 -7.83 14.81
CA PRO A 294 -1.38 -7.95 14.10
C PRO A 294 -1.21 -7.53 12.64
N GLN A 295 -1.84 -8.30 11.74
CA GLN A 295 -1.86 -7.99 10.32
C GLN A 295 -3.10 -7.16 9.98
N THR A 296 -3.01 -6.31 8.97
CA THR A 296 -4.19 -5.64 8.41
C THR A 296 -5.10 -6.66 7.74
N VAL A 297 -6.38 -6.34 7.65
CA VAL A 297 -7.36 -7.15 6.90
C VAL A 297 -6.92 -7.32 5.44
N GLY A 298 -7.25 -8.45 4.84
CA GLY A 298 -7.09 -8.68 3.41
C GLY A 298 -8.25 -8.09 2.60
N CYS A 299 -8.27 -8.36 1.30
CA CYS A 299 -9.37 -7.93 0.44
C CYS A 299 -9.80 -8.98 -0.56
N PHE A 300 -11.03 -8.81 -1.02
CA PHE A 300 -11.54 -9.35 -2.27
C PHE A 300 -11.48 -8.25 -3.32
N THR A 301 -10.86 -8.52 -4.46
CA THR A 301 -10.82 -7.58 -5.58
C THR A 301 -11.54 -8.20 -6.77
N LEU A 302 -12.40 -7.41 -7.37
CA LEU A 302 -13.05 -7.69 -8.63
C LEU A 302 -12.39 -6.81 -9.71
N TYR A 303 -11.83 -7.43 -10.73
CA TYR A 303 -11.16 -6.79 -11.87
C TYR A 303 -12.10 -6.84 -13.06
N LEU A 304 -12.50 -5.68 -13.57
CA LEU A 304 -13.51 -5.55 -14.62
C LEU A 304 -12.86 -5.19 -15.95
N GLU A 305 -13.28 -5.86 -17.02
CA GLU A 305 -12.99 -5.50 -18.41
C GLU A 305 -14.26 -4.95 -19.04
N PHE A 306 -14.16 -3.80 -19.70
CA PHE A 306 -15.28 -3.13 -20.35
C PHE A 306 -15.24 -3.28 -21.87
N LYS A 307 -16.42 -3.21 -22.49
CA LYS A 307 -16.54 -3.05 -23.95
C LYS A 307 -15.82 -1.76 -24.36
N PRO A 308 -15.08 -1.76 -25.47
CA PRO A 308 -14.43 -0.54 -25.96
C PRO A 308 -15.45 0.60 -26.11
N ASP A 309 -15.03 1.80 -25.73
CA ASP A 309 -15.75 3.07 -25.92
C ASP A 309 -17.17 3.12 -25.33
N THR A 310 -17.44 2.36 -24.25
CA THR A 310 -18.78 2.29 -23.63
C THR A 310 -18.84 2.88 -22.22
N VAL A 311 -17.76 2.91 -21.49
CA VAL A 311 -17.71 3.44 -20.12
C VAL A 311 -16.86 4.69 -20.10
N ASP A 312 -17.46 5.83 -19.76
CA ASP A 312 -16.73 7.08 -19.60
C ASP A 312 -15.66 6.95 -18.51
N TYR A 313 -14.50 7.52 -18.77
CA TYR A 313 -13.44 7.59 -17.77
C TYR A 313 -13.82 8.53 -16.63
N LEU A 314 -13.68 8.04 -15.41
CA LEU A 314 -13.88 8.82 -14.19
C LEU A 314 -12.53 9.36 -13.71
N PRO A 315 -12.27 10.67 -13.76
CA PRO A 315 -11.04 11.26 -13.24
C PRO A 315 -11.07 11.37 -11.69
N TYR A 316 -11.66 10.37 -11.02
CA TYR A 316 -11.72 10.27 -9.57
C TYR A 316 -11.82 8.81 -9.12
N ASN A 317 -11.54 8.55 -7.85
CA ASN A 317 -11.80 7.26 -7.21
C ASN A 317 -13.13 7.34 -6.46
N PHE A 318 -13.85 6.24 -6.40
CA PHE A 318 -15.17 6.22 -5.79
C PHE A 318 -15.22 5.26 -4.61
N TYR A 319 -15.56 5.78 -3.45
CA TYR A 319 -15.73 5.03 -2.20
C TYR A 319 -17.22 4.93 -1.87
N SER A 320 -17.72 3.73 -1.68
CA SER A 320 -19.11 3.50 -1.31
C SER A 320 -19.24 2.76 0.01
N PHE A 321 -20.14 3.22 0.87
CA PHE A 321 -20.44 2.61 2.17
C PHE A 321 -21.93 2.31 2.29
N PRO A 322 -22.40 1.19 1.70
CA PRO A 322 -23.81 0.79 1.75
C PRO A 322 -24.33 0.61 3.18
N ALA A 323 -23.47 0.23 4.12
CA ALA A 323 -23.79 0.10 5.54
C ALA A 323 -23.99 1.44 6.26
N GLY A 324 -23.79 2.59 5.59
CA GLY A 324 -23.98 3.94 6.14
C GLY A 324 -22.87 4.41 7.06
N THR A 325 -21.75 3.69 7.15
CA THR A 325 -20.57 4.06 7.92
C THR A 325 -19.30 3.50 7.27
N PRO A 326 -18.17 4.25 7.25
CA PRO A 326 -16.88 3.73 6.81
C PRO A 326 -16.17 2.92 7.90
N TRP A 327 -16.63 3.00 9.14
CA TRP A 327 -16.05 2.29 10.27
C TRP A 327 -16.46 0.82 10.28
N ASP A 328 -15.55 0.00 10.78
CA ASP A 328 -15.79 -1.42 11.04
C ASP A 328 -16.21 -2.20 9.77
N CYS A 329 -15.71 -1.77 8.59
CA CYS A 329 -16.00 -2.44 7.32
C CYS A 329 -15.45 -3.88 7.26
N GLU A 330 -14.49 -4.23 8.13
CA GLU A 330 -13.98 -5.59 8.33
C GLU A 330 -14.88 -6.44 9.23
N GLN A 331 -15.83 -5.83 9.98
CA GLN A 331 -16.75 -6.51 10.91
C GLN A 331 -18.09 -6.79 10.23
N TYR A 332 -18.09 -7.63 9.21
CA TYR A 332 -19.28 -8.00 8.46
C TYR A 332 -19.72 -9.44 8.73
N THR A 333 -20.97 -9.73 8.44
CA THR A 333 -21.53 -11.07 8.32
C THR A 333 -21.65 -11.46 6.86
N ASP A 334 -21.90 -12.73 6.57
CA ASP A 334 -22.16 -13.17 5.18
C ASP A 334 -23.35 -12.45 4.53
N LYS A 335 -24.27 -11.88 5.32
CA LYS A 335 -25.47 -11.21 4.79
C LYS A 335 -25.24 -9.76 4.39
N ASP A 336 -24.35 -9.03 5.09
CA ASP A 336 -24.14 -7.60 4.93
C ASP A 336 -22.81 -7.23 4.22
N TRP A 337 -22.07 -8.21 3.71
CA TRP A 337 -20.93 -7.97 2.84
C TRP A 337 -21.39 -7.60 1.41
N PRO A 338 -20.78 -6.60 0.74
CA PRO A 338 -19.73 -5.70 1.22
C PRO A 338 -20.30 -4.54 2.06
N ARG A 339 -19.64 -4.20 3.15
CA ARG A 339 -20.00 -3.01 3.95
C ARG A 339 -19.42 -1.72 3.38
N GLY A 340 -18.37 -1.82 2.61
CA GLY A 340 -17.77 -0.74 1.84
C GLY A 340 -16.93 -1.29 0.70
N TYR A 341 -16.77 -0.48 -0.34
CA TYR A 341 -15.87 -0.80 -1.44
C TYR A 341 -15.25 0.47 -2.04
N LEU A 342 -14.13 0.28 -2.70
CA LEU A 342 -13.41 1.27 -3.49
C LEU A 342 -13.46 0.86 -4.95
N TYR A 343 -13.93 1.74 -5.83
CA TYR A 343 -13.95 1.56 -7.27
C TYR A 343 -12.99 2.52 -7.95
N MET A 344 -12.11 2.01 -8.79
CA MET A 344 -11.10 2.76 -9.52
C MET A 344 -10.99 2.26 -10.95
N GLN A 345 -10.78 3.17 -11.89
CA GLN A 345 -10.52 2.87 -13.29
C GLN A 345 -9.02 3.04 -13.60
N ALA A 346 -8.47 2.23 -14.49
CA ALA A 346 -7.10 2.39 -14.95
C ALA A 346 -6.99 3.52 -15.98
N ALA A 347 -5.83 4.18 -16.05
CA ALA A 347 -5.53 5.17 -17.07
C ALA A 347 -4.62 4.58 -18.15
N ASP A 348 -5.08 4.57 -19.41
CA ASP A 348 -4.33 4.07 -20.56
C ASP A 348 -3.60 5.20 -21.31
N SER A 349 -3.95 6.45 -21.01
CA SER A 349 -3.36 7.66 -21.58
C SER A 349 -3.39 8.79 -20.55
N ILE A 350 -2.75 9.91 -20.86
CA ILE A 350 -2.70 11.09 -19.98
C ILE A 350 -4.11 11.68 -19.76
N ALA A 351 -4.97 11.63 -20.80
CA ALA A 351 -6.35 12.11 -20.76
C ALA A 351 -7.28 11.09 -21.43
N PRO A 352 -7.57 9.97 -20.75
CA PRO A 352 -8.45 8.94 -21.32
C PRO A 352 -9.89 9.45 -21.43
N ARG A 353 -10.57 9.13 -22.52
CA ARG A 353 -11.99 9.40 -22.69
C ARG A 353 -12.84 8.28 -22.12
N TYR A 354 -12.41 7.04 -22.32
CA TYR A 354 -13.12 5.84 -21.88
C TYR A 354 -12.22 5.01 -20.97
N ALA A 355 -12.83 4.25 -20.07
CA ALA A 355 -12.16 3.25 -19.26
C ALA A 355 -12.22 1.89 -19.95
N HIS A 356 -11.09 1.20 -20.01
CA HIS A 356 -11.02 -0.18 -20.52
C HIS A 356 -11.06 -1.20 -19.39
N THR A 357 -10.50 -0.86 -18.24
CA THR A 357 -10.48 -1.72 -17.05
C THR A 357 -10.74 -0.94 -15.77
N ALA A 358 -11.22 -1.65 -14.76
CA ALA A 358 -11.41 -1.11 -13.43
C ALA A 358 -11.24 -2.19 -12.36
N GLU A 359 -11.02 -1.74 -11.13
CA GLU A 359 -10.94 -2.58 -9.94
C GLU A 359 -11.95 -2.14 -8.90
N VAL A 360 -12.59 -3.14 -8.27
CA VAL A 360 -13.49 -2.95 -7.13
C VAL A 360 -12.92 -3.72 -5.95
N ILE A 361 -12.51 -3.02 -4.92
CA ILE A 361 -11.84 -3.59 -3.74
C ILE A 361 -12.76 -3.50 -2.54
N SER A 362 -13.00 -4.63 -1.87
CA SER A 362 -13.70 -4.68 -0.58
C SER A 362 -12.94 -5.55 0.41
N TYR A 363 -13.02 -5.23 1.69
CA TYR A 363 -12.36 -6.05 2.72
C TYR A 363 -12.88 -7.48 2.72
N MET A 364 -11.94 -8.41 2.92
CA MET A 364 -12.22 -9.82 3.14
C MET A 364 -11.29 -10.37 4.23
N ARG A 365 -11.87 -10.98 5.25
CA ARG A 365 -11.11 -11.57 6.34
C ARG A 365 -10.43 -12.85 5.92
N TRP A 366 -9.28 -13.13 6.54
CA TRP A 366 -8.54 -14.38 6.31
C TRP A 366 -9.35 -15.63 6.62
N GLU A 367 -10.13 -15.62 7.68
CA GLU A 367 -10.92 -16.74 8.17
C GLU A 367 -11.91 -17.28 7.11
N GLU A 368 -12.34 -16.43 6.17
CA GLU A 368 -13.26 -16.87 5.11
C GLU A 368 -12.58 -17.76 4.07
N VAL A 369 -11.28 -17.60 3.89
CA VAL A 369 -10.48 -18.32 2.90
C VAL A 369 -9.48 -19.29 3.52
N GLU A 370 -9.32 -19.29 4.83
CA GLU A 370 -8.31 -20.10 5.54
C GLU A 370 -8.46 -21.60 5.26
N ARG A 371 -9.67 -22.10 5.09
CA ARG A 371 -9.93 -23.50 4.75
C ARG A 371 -9.25 -23.97 3.45
N TRP A 372 -8.83 -23.05 2.58
CA TRP A 372 -8.09 -23.34 1.35
C TRP A 372 -6.60 -23.01 1.45
N LYS A 373 -6.07 -22.72 2.65
CA LYS A 373 -4.68 -22.29 2.85
C LYS A 373 -3.63 -23.30 2.35
N ASP A 374 -3.95 -24.58 2.43
CA ASP A 374 -3.05 -25.66 2.05
C ASP A 374 -3.20 -26.10 0.57
N THR A 375 -4.00 -25.36 -0.21
CA THR A 375 -4.19 -25.56 -1.64
C THR A 375 -3.27 -24.68 -2.46
N THR A 376 -3.02 -25.06 -3.71
CA THR A 376 -2.17 -24.29 -4.64
C THR A 376 -3.00 -23.46 -5.62
N VAL A 377 -2.41 -22.40 -6.17
CA VAL A 377 -3.00 -21.57 -7.22
C VAL A 377 -3.45 -22.44 -8.39
N GLY A 378 -4.68 -22.23 -8.88
CA GLY A 378 -5.29 -23.03 -9.96
C GLY A 378 -5.92 -24.35 -9.52
N HIS A 379 -5.59 -24.87 -8.33
CA HIS A 379 -6.02 -26.20 -7.85
C HIS A 379 -6.78 -26.14 -6.51
N ARG A 380 -7.63 -25.11 -6.28
CA ARG A 380 -8.38 -24.91 -5.03
C ARG A 380 -9.76 -25.58 -5.03
N GLY A 381 -10.15 -26.21 -6.12
CA GLY A 381 -11.42 -26.94 -6.27
C GLY A 381 -12.63 -26.05 -6.56
N GLU A 382 -13.77 -26.72 -6.83
CA GLU A 382 -15.01 -26.06 -7.28
C GLU A 382 -15.62 -25.18 -6.18
N ALA A 383 -15.57 -25.61 -4.92
CA ALA A 383 -16.11 -24.83 -3.81
C ALA A 383 -15.45 -23.43 -3.69
N TYR A 384 -14.18 -23.30 -4.02
CA TYR A 384 -13.51 -22.01 -4.04
C TYR A 384 -13.95 -21.12 -5.21
N LYS A 385 -14.22 -21.70 -6.37
CA LYS A 385 -14.75 -20.96 -7.52
C LYS A 385 -16.16 -20.41 -7.20
N VAL A 386 -17.05 -21.27 -6.67
CA VAL A 386 -18.39 -20.88 -6.23
C VAL A 386 -18.34 -19.78 -5.17
N PHE A 387 -17.40 -19.89 -4.21
CA PHE A 387 -17.19 -18.85 -3.20
C PHE A 387 -16.80 -17.51 -3.84
N LYS A 388 -15.83 -17.49 -4.74
CA LYS A 388 -15.41 -16.27 -5.45
C LYS A 388 -16.54 -15.68 -6.29
N GLU A 389 -17.25 -16.51 -7.02
CA GLU A 389 -18.37 -16.10 -7.87
C GLU A 389 -19.47 -15.42 -7.05
N ARG A 390 -19.86 -15.99 -5.92
CA ARG A 390 -20.85 -15.39 -5.03
C ARG A 390 -20.44 -13.99 -4.56
N HIS A 391 -19.17 -13.77 -4.22
CA HIS A 391 -18.67 -12.46 -3.80
C HIS A 391 -18.59 -11.49 -4.99
N ALA A 392 -18.19 -11.96 -6.17
CA ALA A 392 -18.20 -11.15 -7.38
C ALA A 392 -19.60 -10.62 -7.71
N GLN A 393 -20.60 -11.48 -7.68
CA GLN A 393 -22.00 -11.08 -7.96
C GLN A 393 -22.52 -10.06 -6.94
N ARG A 394 -22.13 -10.16 -5.68
CA ARG A 394 -22.49 -9.16 -4.65
C ARG A 394 -21.84 -7.80 -4.89
N LEU A 395 -20.56 -7.78 -5.28
CA LEU A 395 -19.88 -6.51 -5.63
C LEU A 395 -20.46 -5.91 -6.91
N LEU A 396 -20.74 -6.72 -7.93
CA LEU A 396 -21.41 -6.25 -9.15
C LEU A 396 -22.77 -5.63 -8.83
N ALA A 397 -23.58 -6.28 -8.00
CA ALA A 397 -24.87 -5.73 -7.57
C ALA A 397 -24.73 -4.45 -6.73
N ALA A 398 -23.67 -4.31 -5.93
CA ALA A 398 -23.40 -3.08 -5.20
C ALA A 398 -22.96 -1.95 -6.15
N LEU A 399 -22.09 -2.26 -7.10
CA LEU A 399 -21.59 -1.32 -8.10
C LEU A 399 -22.72 -0.84 -9.03
N GLU A 400 -23.62 -1.73 -9.44
CA GLU A 400 -24.77 -1.40 -10.30
C GLU A 400 -25.73 -0.41 -9.62
N ARG A 401 -25.86 -0.44 -8.27
CA ARG A 401 -26.65 0.56 -7.54
C ARG A 401 -26.05 1.96 -7.58
N ASP A 402 -24.71 2.05 -7.54
CA ASP A 402 -24.01 3.34 -7.57
C ASP A 402 -23.78 3.85 -9.00
N PHE A 403 -23.71 2.95 -9.99
CA PHE A 403 -23.49 3.20 -11.42
C PHE A 403 -24.49 2.38 -12.28
N PRO A 404 -25.76 2.82 -12.33
CA PRO A 404 -26.81 2.09 -13.07
C PRO A 404 -26.46 1.88 -14.54
N GLY A 405 -26.59 0.66 -15.04
CA GLY A 405 -26.29 0.26 -16.41
C GLY A 405 -24.82 -0.17 -16.66
N LEU A 406 -23.94 -0.03 -15.68
CA LEU A 406 -22.52 -0.39 -15.84
C LEU A 406 -22.35 -1.88 -16.16
N SER A 407 -23.16 -2.75 -15.59
CA SER A 407 -23.08 -4.20 -15.81
C SER A 407 -23.25 -4.59 -17.29
N THR A 408 -23.99 -3.81 -18.09
CA THR A 408 -24.18 -4.06 -19.53
C THR A 408 -22.92 -3.83 -20.36
N ALA A 409 -21.99 -3.05 -19.85
CA ALA A 409 -20.70 -2.74 -20.48
C ALA A 409 -19.59 -3.73 -20.12
N ILE A 410 -19.78 -4.57 -19.10
CA ILE A 410 -18.77 -5.55 -18.65
C ILE A 410 -18.73 -6.73 -19.63
N VAL A 411 -17.56 -7.03 -20.19
CA VAL A 411 -17.34 -8.18 -21.08
C VAL A 411 -16.71 -9.36 -20.35
N GLY A 412 -16.01 -9.11 -19.23
CA GLY A 412 -15.39 -10.14 -18.43
C GLY A 412 -14.90 -9.59 -17.10
N TYR A 413 -14.63 -10.48 -16.16
CA TYR A 413 -14.01 -10.12 -14.90
C TYR A 413 -13.16 -11.25 -14.30
N GLU A 414 -12.21 -10.85 -13.50
CA GLU A 414 -11.36 -11.72 -12.67
C GLU A 414 -11.53 -11.38 -11.20
N THR A 415 -11.12 -12.29 -10.33
CA THR A 415 -11.22 -12.06 -8.88
C THR A 415 -9.99 -12.52 -8.13
N SER A 416 -9.61 -11.78 -7.10
CA SER A 416 -8.61 -12.17 -6.13
C SER A 416 -9.18 -12.21 -4.70
N THR A 417 -8.49 -12.91 -3.81
CA THR A 417 -8.82 -13.06 -2.40
C THR A 417 -7.54 -12.88 -1.56
N PRO A 418 -7.60 -12.86 -0.23
CA PRO A 418 -6.41 -12.86 0.60
C PRO A 418 -5.41 -13.98 0.27
N LEU A 419 -5.87 -15.14 -0.20
CA LEU A 419 -4.97 -16.22 -0.67
C LEU A 419 -4.11 -15.80 -1.87
N THR A 420 -4.64 -14.98 -2.76
CA THR A 420 -3.88 -14.48 -3.92
C THR A 420 -2.72 -13.60 -3.46
N TYR A 421 -2.99 -12.66 -2.54
CA TYR A 421 -1.92 -11.81 -1.98
C TYR A 421 -0.88 -12.64 -1.22
N ARG A 422 -1.31 -13.59 -0.37
CA ARG A 422 -0.38 -14.51 0.31
C ARG A 422 0.54 -15.23 -0.69
N ASP A 423 -0.02 -15.77 -1.75
CA ASP A 423 0.72 -16.65 -2.66
C ASP A 423 1.69 -15.87 -3.56
N TYR A 424 1.34 -14.64 -3.95
CA TYR A 424 2.16 -13.83 -4.87
C TYR A 424 3.10 -12.85 -4.15
N THR A 425 2.71 -12.35 -2.98
CA THR A 425 3.51 -11.36 -2.24
C THR A 425 4.09 -11.87 -0.92
N ALA A 426 3.73 -13.11 -0.53
CA ALA A 426 4.13 -13.75 0.73
C ALA A 426 3.71 -12.94 1.99
N THR A 427 2.69 -12.07 1.88
CA THR A 427 2.17 -11.35 3.04
C THR A 427 1.40 -12.31 3.96
N PRO A 428 1.69 -12.33 5.27
CA PRO A 428 0.96 -13.15 6.22
C PRO A 428 -0.56 -12.90 6.13
N GLN A 429 -1.35 -13.97 6.10
CA GLN A 429 -2.81 -13.92 5.99
C GLN A 429 -3.33 -13.12 4.78
N GLY A 430 -2.49 -12.88 3.76
CA GLY A 430 -2.86 -12.08 2.61
C GLY A 430 -3.25 -10.64 2.95
N SER A 431 -2.64 -10.07 4.00
CA SER A 431 -2.90 -8.72 4.47
C SER A 431 -2.61 -7.67 3.39
N LEU A 432 -3.47 -6.64 3.27
CA LEU A 432 -3.33 -5.57 2.29
C LEU A 432 -2.05 -4.75 2.51
N TYR A 433 -1.81 -4.34 3.76
CA TYR A 433 -0.78 -3.37 4.11
C TYR A 433 0.23 -3.92 5.13
N GLY A 434 0.28 -5.24 5.31
CA GLY A 434 1.16 -5.88 6.27
C GLY A 434 0.74 -5.65 7.71
N ILE A 435 1.70 -5.28 8.58
CA ILE A 435 1.46 -5.09 10.01
C ILE A 435 0.56 -3.87 10.23
N ALA A 436 -0.51 -4.06 11.01
CA ALA A 436 -1.46 -3.00 11.35
C ALA A 436 -0.80 -1.92 12.23
N ALA A 437 -0.98 -0.67 11.86
CA ALA A 437 -0.59 0.46 12.69
C ALA A 437 -1.52 0.56 13.92
N ASP A 438 -0.95 0.75 15.09
CA ASP A 438 -1.67 0.73 16.37
C ASP A 438 -1.13 1.80 17.32
N CYS A 439 -1.98 2.78 17.64
CA CYS A 439 -1.64 3.88 18.54
C CYS A 439 -1.32 3.43 19.99
N GLN A 440 -1.72 2.22 20.38
CA GLN A 440 -1.49 1.67 21.71
C GLN A 440 -0.22 0.82 21.81
N SER A 441 0.32 0.38 20.67
CA SER A 441 1.47 -0.54 20.64
C SER A 441 2.82 0.12 20.86
N GLY A 442 2.94 1.43 20.68
CA GLY A 442 4.19 2.17 20.84
C GLY A 442 5.38 1.53 20.10
N MET A 443 6.52 1.44 20.76
CA MET A 443 7.71 0.81 20.18
C MET A 443 7.58 -0.70 19.98
N ALA A 444 6.70 -1.38 20.73
CA ALA A 444 6.49 -2.81 20.58
C ALA A 444 5.88 -3.19 19.24
N GLY A 445 5.10 -2.29 18.63
CA GLY A 445 4.52 -2.47 17.30
C GLY A 445 5.50 -2.22 16.13
N ARG A 446 6.70 -1.72 16.39
CA ARG A 446 7.66 -1.36 15.34
C ARG A 446 8.56 -2.51 14.94
N VAL A 447 8.84 -2.61 13.64
CA VAL A 447 9.85 -3.50 13.08
C VAL A 447 11.16 -2.72 12.94
N PRO A 448 12.28 -3.21 13.52
CA PRO A 448 13.55 -2.52 13.37
C PRO A 448 14.11 -2.67 11.96
N ILE A 449 14.72 -1.62 11.43
CA ILE A 449 15.48 -1.68 10.18
C ILE A 449 16.69 -2.60 10.35
N ARG A 450 17.53 -2.32 11.35
CA ARG A 450 18.71 -3.16 11.68
C ARG A 450 18.30 -4.28 12.62
N TRP A 451 18.49 -5.51 12.21
CA TRP A 451 18.25 -6.67 13.05
C TRP A 451 19.46 -6.95 13.98
N ARG A 452 19.27 -7.82 14.96
CA ARG A 452 20.36 -8.19 15.90
C ARG A 452 21.45 -9.06 15.29
N VAL A 453 21.25 -9.57 14.09
CA VAL A 453 22.25 -10.27 13.30
C VAL A 453 23.02 -9.22 12.51
N PRO A 454 24.32 -9.05 12.73
CA PRO A 454 25.13 -8.10 11.96
C PRO A 454 24.99 -8.35 10.46
N GLY A 455 24.82 -7.28 9.69
CA GLY A 455 24.64 -7.36 8.24
C GLY A 455 23.21 -7.66 7.78
N LEU A 456 22.25 -7.91 8.68
CA LEU A 456 20.84 -8.12 8.31
C LEU A 456 20.00 -6.85 8.53
N PHE A 457 19.31 -6.42 7.46
CA PHE A 457 18.44 -5.25 7.46
C PHE A 457 17.05 -5.59 6.89
N GLN A 458 16.04 -4.84 7.31
CA GLN A 458 14.66 -4.90 6.83
C GLN A 458 14.31 -3.62 6.10
N THR A 459 13.56 -3.74 5.00
CA THR A 459 12.94 -2.63 4.26
C THR A 459 11.48 -2.96 3.93
N GLY A 460 10.84 -2.14 3.12
CA GLY A 460 9.47 -2.37 2.65
C GLY A 460 8.40 -1.77 3.55
N GLN A 461 7.14 -2.12 3.26
CA GLN A 461 5.95 -1.49 3.86
C GLN A 461 5.80 -1.65 5.40
N ASN A 462 6.54 -2.58 6.01
CA ASN A 462 6.44 -2.87 7.44
C ASN A 462 7.45 -2.10 8.32
N VAL A 463 8.32 -1.29 7.70
CA VAL A 463 9.40 -0.58 8.42
C VAL A 463 8.95 0.83 8.82
N ASN A 464 8.46 1.61 7.87
CA ASN A 464 7.95 2.97 8.13
C ASN A 464 6.42 3.00 8.05
N SER A 465 5.88 2.95 6.83
CA SER A 465 4.45 2.77 6.56
C SER A 465 4.28 2.14 5.18
N HIS A 466 3.07 1.68 4.89
CA HIS A 466 2.71 1.15 3.58
C HIS A 466 2.50 2.27 2.54
N GLY A 467 2.19 1.85 1.30
CA GLY A 467 2.04 2.73 0.14
C GLY A 467 3.39 3.19 -0.43
N LEU A 468 3.35 3.90 -1.55
CA LEU A 468 4.58 4.32 -2.25
C LEU A 468 5.46 5.18 -1.36
N GLN A 469 4.90 6.26 -0.82
CA GLN A 469 5.65 7.21 0.01
C GLN A 469 6.29 6.53 1.23
N GLY A 470 5.51 5.78 1.98
CA GLY A 470 6.00 5.14 3.20
C GLY A 470 7.08 4.09 2.93
N THR A 471 6.92 3.30 1.88
CA THR A 471 7.91 2.30 1.45
C THR A 471 9.20 2.94 0.97
N LEU A 472 9.12 4.03 0.18
CA LEU A 472 10.30 4.77 -0.29
C LEU A 472 11.06 5.43 0.88
N ILE A 473 10.35 6.06 1.82
CA ILE A 473 10.99 6.62 3.04
C ILE A 473 11.70 5.51 3.82
N GLY A 474 11.05 4.35 4.00
CA GLY A 474 11.66 3.19 4.64
C GLY A 474 12.93 2.72 3.92
N ALA A 475 12.94 2.70 2.60
CA ALA A 475 14.12 2.35 1.80
C ALA A 475 15.26 3.38 1.97
N MET A 476 14.95 4.70 1.95
CA MET A 476 15.93 5.75 2.21
C MET A 476 16.57 5.59 3.60
N GLN A 477 15.75 5.36 4.63
CA GLN A 477 16.21 5.14 6.01
C GLN A 477 17.10 3.88 6.10
N THR A 478 16.70 2.80 5.44
CA THR A 478 17.47 1.55 5.41
C THR A 478 18.84 1.77 4.77
N CYS A 479 18.90 2.41 3.61
CA CYS A 479 20.16 2.70 2.93
C CYS A 479 21.05 3.66 3.73
N ARG A 480 20.49 4.69 4.36
CA ARG A 480 21.25 5.59 5.25
C ARG A 480 21.90 4.84 6.40
N ILE A 481 21.21 3.87 7.01
CA ILE A 481 21.76 3.05 8.12
C ILE A 481 22.86 2.10 7.62
N ILE A 482 22.79 1.62 6.38
CA ILE A 482 23.80 0.72 5.80
C ILE A 482 25.06 1.50 5.41
N LEU A 483 24.90 2.68 4.87
CA LEU A 483 26.00 3.49 4.33
C LEU A 483 26.74 4.33 5.41
N GLY A 484 26.15 4.54 6.60
CA GLY A 484 26.64 5.33 7.72
C GLY A 484 26.10 6.72 7.65
#